data_43c746e70fd3af09a64f0cedc740f089
#
_entry.id   43c746e70fd3af09a64f0cedc740f089
#
_cell.length_a   1.000
_cell.length_b   1.000
_cell.length_c   1.000
_cell.angle_alpha   90.00
_cell.angle_beta   90.00
_cell.angle_gamma   90.00
#
_symmetry.space_group_name_H-M   'P 1'
#
loop_
_entity.id
_entity.type
_entity.pdbx_description
1 polymer ?
#
loop_
_entity_poly.entity_id
_entity_poly.type
_entity_poly.pdbx_seq_one_letter_code
_entity_poly.pdbx_strand_id
1 'polypeptide(L)'
;LFYGRWLANKWGLDPKAKTPAYTHEDGQDYVPSSKMTVFAHQFSSIAGAGPVTGPILASVFGWVPVLLWLLIGGLFFGAVQDFGALYASVKNEGKSMGMIIEKYIGRTGRKLFMLFCWLFTLLVMAAFTDMVAGTFVGKGVEGMTKATSYANSAAASISMLFIVVAIIFGLIQKKVGKMKEWVRAVVAIALLVVMFVIGMKLPMYATKTAWIYIVMAYLFLASVMPMWLLMEPRDYMTTFMLLGMIIGAVVGVIAEHPTMKLNAFSGFNVDGSYLFPTLFVTIACGAVSGFHSLVSSGTSSKTISNEKDMPMVGYGAMVVESLLGVIALVVVGAVAVNGTKPEGTPFSIFSAGVAGFFEKFGIPVQVATVFMTMCVSALALTSLDSVARIGRMSFQELFYGDTTDTSKMPGWQKVLTNKYFATIITLFFGYL
;
A
#
# COMPACT_ATOMS: atom_id res chain seq x y z
N LEU A 1 -13.93 15.92 1.08
CA LEU A 1 -14.74 15.69 2.30
C LEU A 1 -16.23 15.94 2.08
N PHE A 2 -16.65 17.05 1.45
CA PHE A 2 -18.07 17.35 1.20
C PHE A 2 -18.73 16.30 0.29
N TYR A 3 -18.08 15.94 -0.83
CA TYR A 3 -18.60 14.97 -1.77
C TYR A 3 -18.70 13.57 -1.15
N GLY A 4 -17.70 13.12 -0.39
CA GLY A 4 -17.76 11.82 0.30
C GLY A 4 -18.88 11.76 1.35
N ARG A 5 -19.16 12.85 2.08
CA ARG A 5 -20.32 12.94 3.01
C ARG A 5 -21.64 12.93 2.27
N TRP A 6 -21.74 13.62 1.14
CA TRP A 6 -22.92 13.62 0.31
C TRP A 6 -23.24 12.21 -0.22
N LEU A 7 -22.23 11.47 -0.69
CA LEU A 7 -22.35 10.06 -1.09
C LEU A 7 -22.82 9.19 0.08
N ALA A 8 -22.21 9.34 1.27
CA ALA A 8 -22.58 8.61 2.47
C ALA A 8 -24.06 8.77 2.83
N ASN A 9 -24.56 10.01 2.75
CA ASN A 9 -25.97 10.30 2.99
C ASN A 9 -26.88 9.70 1.90
N LYS A 10 -26.45 9.73 0.65
CA LYS A 10 -27.20 9.16 -0.48
C LYS A 10 -27.29 7.64 -0.42
N TRP A 11 -26.22 6.98 0.03
CA TRP A 11 -26.17 5.50 0.12
C TRP A 11 -26.81 4.95 1.39
N GLY A 12 -27.23 5.81 2.33
CA GLY A 12 -27.97 5.43 3.52
C GLY A 12 -27.14 4.59 4.49
N LEU A 13 -26.01 5.14 4.96
CA LEU A 13 -25.24 4.53 6.03
C LEU A 13 -26.06 4.49 7.32
N ASP A 14 -26.04 3.35 8.01
CA ASP A 14 -26.71 3.19 9.30
C ASP A 14 -25.68 3.01 10.43
N PRO A 15 -25.44 4.06 11.24
CA PRO A 15 -24.52 3.97 12.37
C PRO A 15 -24.93 2.97 13.47
N LYS A 16 -26.18 2.49 13.46
CA LYS A 16 -26.71 1.53 14.44
C LYS A 16 -26.60 0.08 13.94
N ALA A 17 -26.36 -0.12 12.63
CA ALA A 17 -26.21 -1.45 12.07
C ALA A 17 -24.95 -2.14 12.61
N LYS A 18 -25.06 -3.41 12.96
CA LYS A 18 -23.90 -4.24 13.29
C LYS A 18 -23.14 -4.56 12.00
N THR A 19 -21.86 -4.25 12.00
CA THR A 19 -20.99 -4.55 10.86
C THR A 19 -20.57 -6.02 10.84
N PRO A 20 -20.10 -6.53 9.69
CA PRO A 20 -19.58 -7.91 9.57
C PRO A 20 -18.49 -8.25 10.58
N ALA A 21 -17.69 -7.26 10.99
CA ALA A 21 -16.67 -7.42 12.01
C ALA A 21 -17.20 -8.03 13.32
N TYR A 22 -18.44 -7.69 13.70
CA TYR A 22 -19.10 -8.24 14.90
C TYR A 22 -19.96 -9.46 14.60
N THR A 23 -20.63 -9.53 13.43
CA THR A 23 -21.57 -10.62 13.13
C THR A 23 -20.87 -11.90 12.74
N HIS A 24 -19.64 -11.81 12.23
CA HIS A 24 -18.82 -12.94 11.77
C HIS A 24 -17.48 -13.01 12.48
N GLU A 25 -17.36 -12.41 13.68
CA GLU A 25 -16.10 -12.35 14.43
C GLU A 25 -15.47 -13.74 14.60
N ASP A 26 -14.27 -13.94 14.05
CA ASP A 26 -13.52 -15.20 14.09
C ASP A 26 -12.14 -15.06 14.73
N GLY A 27 -11.76 -13.83 15.10
CA GLY A 27 -10.45 -13.51 15.69
C GLY A 27 -9.27 -13.65 14.72
N GLN A 28 -9.52 -13.85 13.42
CA GLN A 28 -8.49 -13.97 12.37
C GLN A 28 -8.66 -12.92 11.28
N ASP A 29 -9.72 -13.01 10.49
CA ASP A 29 -10.02 -12.09 9.40
C ASP A 29 -11.14 -11.11 9.79
N TYR A 30 -12.11 -11.54 10.58
CA TYR A 30 -13.19 -10.69 11.11
C TYR A 30 -12.85 -10.30 12.55
N VAL A 31 -12.32 -9.08 12.70
CA VAL A 31 -11.88 -8.54 14.00
C VAL A 31 -12.35 -7.09 14.13
N PRO A 32 -13.26 -6.77 15.06
CA PRO A 32 -13.70 -5.39 15.28
C PRO A 32 -12.53 -4.50 15.70
N SER A 33 -12.14 -3.57 14.83
CA SER A 33 -10.98 -2.71 15.05
C SER A 33 -11.38 -1.23 15.17
N SER A 34 -10.53 -0.41 15.80
CA SER A 34 -10.77 1.03 15.92
C SER A 34 -10.75 1.70 14.55
N LYS A 35 -11.47 2.80 14.41
CA LYS A 35 -11.52 3.62 13.17
C LYS A 35 -10.13 3.94 12.64
N MET A 36 -9.19 4.34 13.53
CA MET A 36 -7.83 4.69 13.13
C MET A 36 -7.04 3.47 12.67
N THR A 37 -7.26 2.30 13.27
CA THR A 37 -6.63 1.04 12.86
C THR A 37 -7.06 0.65 11.45
N VAL A 38 -8.38 0.70 11.19
CA VAL A 38 -8.92 0.34 9.87
C VAL A 38 -8.50 1.35 8.81
N PHE A 39 -8.50 2.66 9.14
CA PHE A 39 -7.97 3.70 8.25
C PHE A 39 -6.48 3.47 7.94
N ALA A 40 -5.69 3.19 8.97
CA ALA A 40 -4.26 2.94 8.84
C ALA A 40 -4.00 1.73 7.94
N HIS A 41 -4.73 0.63 8.16
CA HIS A 41 -4.64 -0.56 7.31
C HIS A 41 -5.06 -0.27 5.87
N GLN A 42 -6.20 0.38 5.64
CA GLN A 42 -6.66 0.76 4.30
C GLN A 42 -5.61 1.64 3.61
N PHE A 43 -5.22 2.75 4.27
CA PHE A 43 -4.29 3.72 3.69
C PHE A 43 -2.91 3.11 3.40
N SER A 44 -2.30 2.39 4.34
CA SER A 44 -0.97 1.82 4.13
C SER A 44 -0.97 0.69 3.09
N SER A 45 -2.09 -0.02 2.93
CA SER A 45 -2.24 -1.09 1.93
C SER A 45 -2.44 -0.55 0.52
N ILE A 46 -3.22 0.52 0.36
CA ILE A 46 -3.47 1.14 -0.95
C ILE A 46 -2.33 2.06 -1.38
N ALA A 47 -1.77 2.86 -0.46
CA ALA A 47 -0.64 3.74 -0.71
C ALA A 47 0.65 2.95 -0.94
N GLY A 48 0.68 2.22 -2.05
CA GLY A 48 1.84 1.44 -2.47
C GLY A 48 2.87 2.24 -3.25
N ALA A 49 3.65 1.56 -4.06
CA ALA A 49 4.63 2.19 -4.95
C ALA A 49 4.00 3.08 -6.03
N GLY A 50 2.78 2.75 -6.46
CA GLY A 50 2.09 3.37 -7.59
C GLY A 50 1.89 4.88 -7.51
N PRO A 51 1.39 5.46 -6.40
CA PRO A 51 1.22 6.91 -6.26
C PRO A 51 2.53 7.70 -6.33
N VAL A 52 3.67 7.08 -6.07
CA VAL A 52 4.99 7.70 -6.27
C VAL A 52 5.50 7.46 -7.69
N THR A 53 5.47 6.22 -8.16
CA THR A 53 6.06 5.85 -9.46
C THR A 53 5.25 6.37 -10.64
N GLY A 54 3.92 6.29 -10.56
CA GLY A 54 3.01 6.67 -11.65
C GLY A 54 3.18 8.11 -12.11
N PRO A 55 3.04 9.11 -11.24
CA PRO A 55 3.20 10.51 -11.61
C PRO A 55 4.61 10.85 -12.13
N ILE A 56 5.66 10.23 -11.56
CA ILE A 56 7.04 10.43 -12.01
C ILE A 56 7.24 9.85 -13.42
N LEU A 57 6.72 8.66 -13.71
CA LEU A 57 6.81 8.06 -15.04
C LEU A 57 5.96 8.82 -16.06
N ALA A 58 4.74 9.19 -15.70
CA ALA A 58 3.83 9.91 -16.58
C ALA A 58 4.19 11.39 -16.80
N SER A 59 5.13 11.94 -16.03
CA SER A 59 5.59 13.32 -16.17
C SER A 59 6.21 13.64 -17.54
N VAL A 60 6.52 12.62 -18.34
CA VAL A 60 6.93 12.77 -19.76
C VAL A 60 5.89 13.50 -20.60
N PHE A 61 4.59 13.37 -20.28
CA PHE A 61 3.50 14.08 -20.94
C PHE A 61 3.31 15.54 -20.46
N GLY A 62 4.07 15.96 -19.45
CA GLY A 62 3.95 17.25 -18.80
C GLY A 62 3.17 17.19 -17.48
N TRP A 63 3.36 18.23 -16.64
CA TRP A 63 2.76 18.22 -15.29
C TRP A 63 1.24 18.50 -15.27
N VAL A 64 0.70 19.25 -16.24
CA VAL A 64 -0.74 19.60 -16.27
C VAL A 64 -1.63 18.38 -16.44
N PRO A 65 -1.47 17.52 -17.46
CA PRO A 65 -2.34 16.36 -17.62
C PRO A 65 -2.20 15.37 -16.47
N VAL A 66 -1.00 15.21 -15.90
CA VAL A 66 -0.77 14.37 -14.71
C VAL A 66 -1.53 14.89 -13.50
N LEU A 67 -1.43 16.20 -13.21
CA LEU A 67 -2.13 16.84 -12.10
C LEU A 67 -3.64 16.75 -12.25
N LEU A 68 -4.17 17.04 -13.45
CA LEU A 68 -5.60 16.96 -13.70
C LEU A 68 -6.14 15.55 -13.47
N TRP A 69 -5.43 14.52 -13.93
CA TRP A 69 -5.87 13.15 -13.72
C TRP A 69 -5.76 12.71 -12.25
N LEU A 70 -4.74 13.12 -11.53
CA LEU A 70 -4.64 12.87 -10.09
C LEU A 70 -5.80 13.50 -9.30
N LEU A 71 -6.15 14.75 -9.62
CA LEU A 71 -7.23 15.46 -8.91
C LEU A 71 -8.62 14.93 -9.29
N ILE A 72 -8.92 14.86 -10.58
CA ILE A 72 -10.25 14.42 -11.05
C ILE A 72 -10.42 12.92 -10.81
N GLY A 73 -9.43 12.13 -11.20
CA GLY A 73 -9.44 10.69 -11.03
C GLY A 73 -9.52 10.30 -9.56
N GLY A 74 -8.65 10.86 -8.73
CA GLY A 74 -8.59 10.53 -7.30
C GLY A 74 -9.84 10.91 -6.53
N LEU A 75 -10.41 12.09 -6.76
CA LEU A 75 -11.57 12.58 -6.01
C LEU A 75 -12.89 11.99 -6.48
N PHE A 76 -13.09 11.88 -7.81
CA PHE A 76 -14.40 11.55 -8.38
C PHE A 76 -14.50 10.09 -8.84
N PHE A 77 -13.39 9.41 -9.09
CA PHE A 77 -13.37 8.01 -9.50
C PHE A 77 -12.79 7.12 -8.40
N GLY A 78 -11.53 7.28 -8.03
CA GLY A 78 -10.85 6.40 -7.09
C GLY A 78 -11.46 6.41 -5.69
N ALA A 79 -11.67 7.58 -5.10
CA ALA A 79 -12.27 7.67 -3.76
C ALA A 79 -13.72 7.17 -3.72
N VAL A 80 -14.48 7.35 -4.81
CA VAL A 80 -15.84 6.79 -4.93
C VAL A 80 -15.79 5.27 -5.09
N GLN A 81 -14.84 4.75 -5.89
CA GLN A 81 -14.63 3.31 -6.06
C GLN A 81 -14.28 2.63 -4.75
N ASP A 82 -13.31 3.15 -4.00
CA ASP A 82 -12.84 2.57 -2.75
C ASP A 82 -13.93 2.56 -1.67
N PHE A 83 -14.63 3.69 -1.55
CA PHE A 83 -15.78 3.78 -0.66
C PHE A 83 -16.93 2.86 -1.09
N GLY A 84 -17.21 2.78 -2.40
CA GLY A 84 -18.23 1.91 -2.98
C GLY A 84 -17.94 0.43 -2.76
N ALA A 85 -16.68 0.01 -2.94
CA ALA A 85 -16.26 -1.36 -2.69
C ALA A 85 -16.37 -1.74 -1.21
N LEU A 86 -15.95 -0.84 -0.31
CA LEU A 86 -16.11 -1.01 1.13
C LEU A 86 -17.60 -1.12 1.52
N TYR A 87 -18.43 -0.20 1.03
CA TYR A 87 -19.87 -0.18 1.27
C TYR A 87 -20.54 -1.47 0.76
N ALA A 88 -20.27 -1.85 -0.48
CA ALA A 88 -20.85 -3.05 -1.08
C ALA A 88 -20.48 -4.30 -0.28
N SER A 89 -19.24 -4.41 0.18
CA SER A 89 -18.80 -5.55 0.98
C SER A 89 -19.43 -5.56 2.36
N VAL A 90 -19.46 -4.44 3.09
CA VAL A 90 -20.10 -4.35 4.41
C VAL A 90 -21.60 -4.70 4.33
N LYS A 91 -22.31 -4.21 3.32
CA LYS A 91 -23.73 -4.53 3.09
C LYS A 91 -23.97 -5.97 2.60
N ASN A 92 -22.94 -6.67 2.17
CA ASN A 92 -22.97 -8.09 1.79
C ASN A 92 -22.17 -8.97 2.77
N GLU A 93 -22.25 -8.71 4.07
CA GLU A 93 -21.68 -9.54 5.13
C GLU A 93 -20.14 -9.64 5.11
N GLY A 94 -19.45 -8.62 4.61
CA GLY A 94 -17.98 -8.63 4.47
C GLY A 94 -17.44 -9.57 3.38
N LYS A 95 -18.30 -9.95 2.43
CA LYS A 95 -17.90 -10.80 1.31
C LYS A 95 -16.93 -10.08 0.39
N SER A 96 -15.98 -10.84 -0.16
CA SER A 96 -15.06 -10.35 -1.19
C SER A 96 -15.81 -9.93 -2.46
N MET A 97 -15.18 -9.11 -3.30
CA MET A 97 -15.79 -8.71 -4.59
C MET A 97 -16.15 -9.91 -5.46
N GLY A 98 -15.36 -10.99 -5.42
CA GLY A 98 -15.67 -12.22 -6.15
C GLY A 98 -16.96 -12.89 -5.69
N MET A 99 -17.20 -12.95 -4.40
CA MET A 99 -18.43 -13.50 -3.84
C MET A 99 -19.64 -12.61 -4.13
N ILE A 100 -19.44 -11.28 -4.19
CA ILE A 100 -20.50 -10.34 -4.59
C ILE A 100 -20.82 -10.51 -6.08
N ILE A 101 -19.81 -10.68 -6.94
CA ILE A 101 -19.99 -10.96 -8.37
C ILE A 101 -20.77 -12.27 -8.58
N GLU A 102 -20.52 -13.30 -7.77
CA GLU A 102 -21.30 -14.55 -7.84
C GLU A 102 -22.78 -14.29 -7.61
N LYS A 103 -23.12 -13.46 -6.63
CA LYS A 103 -24.52 -13.14 -6.28
C LYS A 103 -25.27 -12.48 -7.43
N TYR A 104 -24.61 -11.64 -8.25
CA TYR A 104 -25.26 -10.83 -9.28
C TYR A 104 -25.04 -11.34 -10.71
N ILE A 105 -23.93 -12.00 -10.97
CA ILE A 105 -23.49 -12.46 -12.32
C ILE A 105 -23.44 -13.98 -12.40
N GLY A 106 -23.24 -14.66 -11.27
CA GLY A 106 -23.17 -16.11 -11.20
C GLY A 106 -21.76 -16.68 -11.05
N ARG A 107 -21.65 -18.00 -10.91
CA ARG A 107 -20.41 -18.71 -10.57
C ARG A 107 -19.31 -18.57 -11.61
N THR A 108 -19.65 -18.55 -12.90
CA THR A 108 -18.66 -18.38 -13.97
C THR A 108 -18.00 -17.01 -13.85
N GLY A 109 -18.79 -15.95 -13.60
CA GLY A 109 -18.29 -14.60 -13.35
C GLY A 109 -17.33 -14.55 -12.16
N ARG A 110 -17.68 -15.20 -11.03
CA ARG A 110 -16.79 -15.32 -9.87
C ARG A 110 -15.47 -15.98 -10.23
N LYS A 111 -15.51 -17.16 -10.85
CA LYS A 111 -14.28 -17.91 -11.19
C LYS A 111 -13.35 -17.12 -12.11
N LEU A 112 -13.89 -16.49 -13.15
CA LEU A 112 -13.11 -15.66 -14.07
C LEU A 112 -12.51 -14.47 -13.36
N PHE A 113 -13.29 -13.80 -12.51
CA PHE A 113 -12.80 -12.65 -11.73
C PHE A 113 -11.73 -13.07 -10.71
N MET A 114 -11.90 -14.19 -9.99
CA MET A 114 -10.90 -14.69 -9.04
C MET A 114 -9.61 -15.13 -9.75
N LEU A 115 -9.72 -15.75 -10.92
CA LEU A 115 -8.55 -16.08 -11.73
C LEU A 115 -7.80 -14.81 -12.16
N PHE A 116 -8.53 -13.80 -12.64
CA PHE A 116 -7.96 -12.52 -13.00
C PHE A 116 -7.26 -11.88 -11.77
N CYS A 117 -7.93 -11.81 -10.62
CA CYS A 117 -7.35 -11.27 -9.39
C CYS A 117 -6.08 -12.03 -8.98
N TRP A 118 -6.09 -13.35 -9.05
CA TRP A 118 -4.92 -14.15 -8.70
C TRP A 118 -3.74 -13.87 -9.64
N LEU A 119 -3.95 -13.91 -10.96
CA LEU A 119 -2.91 -13.57 -11.94
C LEU A 119 -2.39 -12.15 -11.78
N PHE A 120 -3.28 -11.18 -11.54
CA PHE A 120 -2.91 -9.80 -11.27
C PHE A 120 -2.04 -9.68 -10.01
N THR A 121 -2.40 -10.38 -8.93
CA THR A 121 -1.60 -10.36 -7.69
C THR A 121 -0.22 -10.99 -7.88
N LEU A 122 -0.04 -11.98 -8.75
CA LEU A 122 1.27 -12.54 -9.10
C LEU A 122 2.16 -11.48 -9.76
N LEU A 123 1.61 -10.76 -10.75
CA LEU A 123 2.32 -9.68 -11.45
C LEU A 123 2.76 -8.56 -10.48
N VAL A 124 1.84 -8.11 -9.63
CA VAL A 124 2.13 -7.06 -8.64
C VAL A 124 3.17 -7.54 -7.63
N MET A 125 3.07 -8.79 -7.18
CA MET A 125 4.03 -9.40 -6.25
C MET A 125 5.44 -9.43 -6.86
N ALA A 126 5.58 -9.89 -8.10
CA ALA A 126 6.86 -9.90 -8.81
C ALA A 126 7.46 -8.49 -8.92
N ALA A 127 6.68 -7.54 -9.43
CA ALA A 127 7.11 -6.16 -9.64
C ALA A 127 7.53 -5.46 -8.33
N PHE A 128 6.72 -5.58 -7.27
CA PHE A 128 7.01 -4.92 -6.02
C PHE A 128 8.13 -5.60 -5.23
N THR A 129 8.26 -6.93 -5.32
CA THR A 129 9.40 -7.65 -4.73
C THR A 129 10.71 -7.22 -5.36
N ASP A 130 10.75 -7.10 -6.69
CA ASP A 130 11.92 -6.60 -7.42
C ASP A 130 12.27 -5.17 -7.03
N MET A 131 11.25 -4.31 -6.92
CA MET A 131 11.38 -2.91 -6.53
C MET A 131 11.92 -2.75 -5.10
N VAL A 132 11.36 -3.49 -4.14
CA VAL A 132 11.82 -3.50 -2.74
C VAL A 132 13.25 -4.03 -2.64
N ALA A 133 13.53 -5.17 -3.28
CA ALA A 133 14.89 -5.71 -3.31
C ALA A 133 15.88 -4.72 -3.92
N GLY A 134 15.48 -3.99 -4.96
CA GLY A 134 16.29 -2.91 -5.58
C GLY A 134 16.59 -1.76 -4.63
N THR A 135 15.66 -1.38 -3.74
CA THR A 135 15.90 -0.31 -2.74
C THR A 135 16.80 -0.76 -1.58
N PHE A 136 16.94 -2.07 -1.36
CA PHE A 136 17.73 -2.64 -0.25
C PHE A 136 19.15 -3.05 -0.66
N VAL A 137 19.44 -3.05 -1.94
CA VAL A 137 20.74 -3.48 -2.45
C VAL A 137 21.89 -2.62 -1.90
N GLY A 138 22.81 -3.29 -1.20
CA GLY A 138 24.03 -2.67 -0.67
C GLY A 138 25.34 -3.26 -1.25
N LYS A 139 25.27 -4.38 -2.01
CA LYS A 139 26.42 -5.06 -2.60
C LYS A 139 26.13 -5.57 -4.01
N GLY A 140 27.17 -5.69 -4.83
CA GLY A 140 27.06 -6.36 -6.13
C GLY A 140 26.51 -5.50 -7.27
N VAL A 141 26.52 -4.18 -7.13
CA VAL A 141 26.16 -3.22 -8.20
C VAL A 141 27.38 -2.36 -8.52
N GLU A 142 27.85 -2.45 -9.75
CA GLU A 142 28.97 -1.63 -10.25
C GLU A 142 28.55 -0.15 -10.28
N GLY A 143 29.47 0.75 -9.91
CA GLY A 143 29.24 2.19 -9.88
C GLY A 143 28.44 2.71 -8.68
N MET A 144 27.99 1.86 -7.75
CA MET A 144 27.28 2.30 -6.55
C MET A 144 28.20 3.06 -5.61
N THR A 145 27.80 4.27 -5.20
CA THR A 145 28.56 5.06 -4.23
C THR A 145 28.46 4.45 -2.82
N LYS A 146 29.47 4.70 -1.96
CA LYS A 146 29.43 4.25 -0.56
C LYS A 146 28.22 4.82 0.20
N ALA A 147 27.85 6.06 -0.09
CA ALA A 147 26.70 6.72 0.52
C ALA A 147 25.37 6.03 0.15
N THR A 148 25.17 5.71 -1.13
CA THR A 148 23.97 4.97 -1.60
C THR A 148 23.94 3.57 -1.03
N SER A 149 25.06 2.84 -1.04
CA SER A 149 25.16 1.50 -0.46
C SER A 149 24.79 1.50 1.03
N TYR A 150 25.29 2.48 1.79
CA TYR A 150 24.95 2.64 3.21
C TYR A 150 23.47 2.97 3.39
N ALA A 151 22.92 3.94 2.64
CA ALA A 151 21.52 4.35 2.76
C ALA A 151 20.55 3.19 2.49
N ASN A 152 20.78 2.42 1.43
CA ASN A 152 20.01 1.25 1.08
C ASN A 152 20.11 0.15 2.16
N SER A 153 21.33 -0.14 2.64
CA SER A 153 21.55 -1.16 3.66
C SER A 153 20.98 -0.79 5.02
N ALA A 154 21.02 0.50 5.38
CA ALA A 154 20.39 1.01 6.58
C ALA A 154 18.86 0.94 6.48
N ALA A 155 18.29 1.35 5.33
CA ALA A 155 16.84 1.23 5.08
C ALA A 155 16.37 -0.23 5.12
N ALA A 156 17.15 -1.16 4.58
CA ALA A 156 16.89 -2.60 4.65
C ALA A 156 16.89 -3.10 6.10
N SER A 157 17.89 -2.73 6.89
CA SER A 157 17.98 -3.10 8.30
C SER A 157 16.80 -2.57 9.09
N ILE A 158 16.44 -1.30 8.90
CA ILE A 158 15.27 -0.67 9.54
C ILE A 158 14.00 -1.44 9.17
N SER A 159 13.81 -1.78 7.88
CA SER A 159 12.62 -2.50 7.41
C SER A 159 12.51 -3.91 7.99
N MET A 160 13.61 -4.62 8.17
CA MET A 160 13.61 -5.93 8.82
C MET A 160 13.34 -5.83 10.32
N LEU A 161 13.95 -4.85 11.01
CA LEU A 161 13.64 -4.55 12.41
C LEU A 161 12.17 -4.17 12.61
N PHE A 162 11.59 -3.47 11.63
CA PHE A 162 10.20 -3.05 11.65
C PHE A 162 9.23 -4.23 11.77
N ILE A 163 9.52 -5.33 11.09
CA ILE A 163 8.72 -6.57 11.19
C ILE A 163 8.70 -7.09 12.63
N VAL A 164 9.89 -7.18 13.24
CA VAL A 164 10.04 -7.66 14.62
C VAL A 164 9.34 -6.74 15.61
N VAL A 165 9.55 -5.44 15.46
CA VAL A 165 8.94 -4.41 16.34
C VAL A 165 7.42 -4.38 16.18
N ALA A 166 6.89 -4.59 14.98
CA ALA A 166 5.45 -4.68 14.73
C ALA A 166 4.81 -5.87 15.47
N ILE A 167 5.46 -7.03 15.45
CA ILE A 167 5.02 -8.22 16.21
C ILE A 167 5.03 -7.93 17.71
N ILE A 168 6.11 -7.33 18.23
CA ILE A 168 6.22 -6.95 19.65
C ILE A 168 5.10 -5.98 20.02
N PHE A 169 4.84 -4.98 19.17
CA PHE A 169 3.77 -4.01 19.40
C PHE A 169 2.38 -4.67 19.39
N GLY A 170 2.12 -5.62 18.48
CA GLY A 170 0.89 -6.43 18.46
C GLY A 170 0.69 -7.23 19.74
N LEU A 171 1.75 -7.88 20.23
CA LEU A 171 1.72 -8.61 21.50
C LEU A 171 1.48 -7.69 22.70
N ILE A 172 2.09 -6.51 22.75
CA ILE A 172 1.85 -5.49 23.77
C ILE A 172 0.38 -5.07 23.76
N GLN A 173 -0.18 -4.77 22.59
CA GLN A 173 -1.59 -4.38 22.45
C GLN A 173 -2.52 -5.47 22.97
N LYS A 174 -2.26 -6.73 22.63
CA LYS A 174 -3.05 -7.88 23.10
C LYS A 174 -2.97 -8.05 24.63
N LYS A 175 -1.78 -7.89 25.20
CA LYS A 175 -1.55 -8.07 26.65
C LYS A 175 -2.15 -6.95 27.50
N VAL A 176 -2.03 -5.70 27.04
CA VAL A 176 -2.51 -4.50 27.77
C VAL A 176 -4.02 -4.30 27.58
N GLY A 177 -4.62 -4.87 26.52
CA GLY A 177 -6.04 -4.72 26.23
C GLY A 177 -6.38 -3.30 25.73
N LYS A 178 -7.42 -2.66 26.30
CA LYS A 178 -7.88 -1.34 25.86
C LYS A 178 -6.88 -0.23 26.23
N MET A 179 -5.94 0.04 25.37
CA MET A 179 -5.01 1.17 25.47
C MET A 179 -5.68 2.44 24.92
N LYS A 180 -5.47 3.61 25.57
CA LYS A 180 -5.94 4.90 25.03
C LYS A 180 -5.20 5.20 23.72
N GLU A 181 -5.91 5.69 22.70
CA GLU A 181 -5.34 5.92 21.35
C GLU A 181 -4.08 6.80 21.36
N TRP A 182 -4.05 7.87 22.19
CA TRP A 182 -2.85 8.70 22.27
C TRP A 182 -1.63 7.97 22.84
N VAL A 183 -1.82 7.07 23.85
CA VAL A 183 -0.73 6.24 24.42
C VAL A 183 -0.22 5.27 23.36
N ARG A 184 -1.15 4.65 22.62
CA ARG A 184 -0.85 3.75 21.51
C ARG A 184 0.00 4.45 20.44
N ALA A 185 -0.38 5.70 20.06
CA ALA A 185 0.35 6.50 19.11
C ALA A 185 1.77 6.87 19.60
N VAL A 186 1.90 7.30 20.86
CA VAL A 186 3.20 7.64 21.46
C VAL A 186 4.12 6.41 21.49
N VAL A 187 3.61 5.24 21.90
CA VAL A 187 4.40 3.99 21.91
C VAL A 187 4.82 3.61 20.49
N ALA A 188 3.93 3.72 19.50
CA ALA A 188 4.25 3.44 18.11
C ALA A 188 5.37 4.35 17.58
N ILE A 189 5.27 5.66 17.81
CA ILE A 189 6.27 6.64 17.40
C ILE A 189 7.61 6.41 18.11
N ALA A 190 7.61 6.13 19.42
CA ALA A 190 8.82 5.83 20.17
C ALA A 190 9.53 4.58 19.60
N LEU A 191 8.78 3.52 19.31
CA LEU A 191 9.31 2.31 18.70
C LEU A 191 9.89 2.58 17.30
N LEU A 192 9.23 3.41 16.49
CA LEU A 192 9.74 3.84 15.16
C LEU A 192 11.09 4.56 15.29
N VAL A 193 11.20 5.50 16.22
CA VAL A 193 12.46 6.24 16.45
C VAL A 193 13.58 5.31 16.90
N VAL A 194 13.31 4.44 17.86
CA VAL A 194 14.30 3.46 18.37
C VAL A 194 14.78 2.55 17.24
N MET A 195 13.85 2.01 16.47
CA MET A 195 14.14 1.15 15.33
C MET A 195 14.98 1.86 14.27
N PHE A 196 14.64 3.13 13.95
CA PHE A 196 15.39 3.95 12.99
C PHE A 196 16.85 4.13 13.44
N VAL A 197 17.06 4.51 14.70
CA VAL A 197 18.42 4.72 15.26
C VAL A 197 19.22 3.41 15.27
N ILE A 198 18.61 2.29 15.64
CA ILE A 198 19.29 0.98 15.65
C ILE A 198 19.65 0.57 14.22
N GLY A 199 18.72 0.67 13.28
CA GLY A 199 18.94 0.25 11.90
C GLY A 199 20.02 1.09 11.18
N MET A 200 20.12 2.39 11.48
CA MET A 200 21.21 3.22 10.99
C MET A 200 22.60 2.79 11.51
N LYS A 201 22.66 2.25 12.74
CA LYS A 201 23.93 1.78 13.33
C LYS A 201 24.31 0.38 12.87
N LEU A 202 23.35 -0.42 12.42
CA LEU A 202 23.53 -1.83 12.03
C LEU A 202 23.06 -2.07 10.57
N PRO A 203 23.67 -1.46 9.56
CA PRO A 203 23.27 -1.64 8.17
C PRO A 203 23.50 -3.08 7.67
N MET A 204 22.50 -3.66 7.01
CA MET A 204 22.55 -5.02 6.45
C MET A 204 22.91 -4.98 4.96
N TYR A 205 24.15 -5.34 4.64
CA TYR A 205 24.63 -5.36 3.26
C TYR A 205 24.36 -6.71 2.59
N ALA A 206 23.50 -6.73 1.59
CA ALA A 206 23.23 -7.93 0.80
C ALA A 206 23.04 -7.61 -0.68
N THR A 207 23.04 -8.64 -1.52
CA THR A 207 22.78 -8.55 -2.96
C THR A 207 21.29 -8.49 -3.22
N LYS A 208 20.89 -8.04 -4.42
CA LYS A 208 19.49 -7.99 -4.85
C LYS A 208 18.80 -9.37 -4.75
N THR A 209 19.48 -10.42 -5.21
CA THR A 209 18.95 -11.79 -5.16
C THR A 209 18.71 -12.27 -3.72
N ALA A 210 19.62 -11.98 -2.80
CA ALA A 210 19.44 -12.32 -1.39
C ALA A 210 18.21 -11.60 -0.80
N TRP A 211 18.02 -10.33 -1.13
CA TRP A 211 16.84 -9.57 -0.70
C TRP A 211 15.55 -10.11 -1.27
N ILE A 212 15.51 -10.56 -2.54
CA ILE A 212 14.33 -11.22 -3.13
C ILE A 212 13.93 -12.43 -2.28
N TYR A 213 14.85 -13.33 -1.94
CA TYR A 213 14.55 -14.49 -1.11
C TYR A 213 14.09 -14.13 0.31
N ILE A 214 14.72 -13.13 0.94
CA ILE A 214 14.34 -12.66 2.27
C ILE A 214 12.91 -12.09 2.24
N VAL A 215 12.59 -11.25 1.24
CA VAL A 215 11.25 -10.67 1.08
C VAL A 215 10.22 -11.77 0.81
N MET A 216 10.51 -12.76 -0.05
CA MET A 216 9.60 -13.88 -0.32
C MET A 216 9.33 -14.73 0.94
N ALA A 217 10.36 -15.00 1.75
CA ALA A 217 10.20 -15.68 3.03
C ALA A 217 9.32 -14.87 4.00
N TYR A 218 9.54 -13.56 4.03
CA TYR A 218 8.71 -12.65 4.81
C TYR A 218 7.24 -12.65 4.34
N LEU A 219 6.98 -12.62 3.02
CA LEU A 219 5.61 -12.64 2.47
C LEU A 219 4.86 -13.93 2.82
N PHE A 220 5.58 -15.05 2.92
CA PHE A 220 4.98 -16.29 3.43
C PHE A 220 4.45 -16.10 4.85
N LEU A 221 5.26 -15.53 5.74
CA LEU A 221 4.85 -15.25 7.12
C LEU A 221 3.68 -14.27 7.17
N ALA A 222 3.75 -13.16 6.42
CA ALA A 222 2.71 -12.14 6.38
C ALA A 222 1.37 -12.68 5.86
N SER A 223 1.39 -13.58 4.88
CA SER A 223 0.18 -14.20 4.33
C SER A 223 -0.49 -15.19 5.30
N VAL A 224 0.28 -15.86 6.15
CA VAL A 224 -0.23 -16.95 7.01
C VAL A 224 -0.57 -16.47 8.42
N MET A 225 0.13 -15.45 8.92
CA MET A 225 -0.07 -14.94 10.29
C MET A 225 -1.43 -14.23 10.45
N PRO A 226 -2.03 -14.27 11.67
CA PRO A 226 -3.24 -13.50 11.99
C PRO A 226 -3.01 -12.00 11.80
N MET A 227 -4.04 -11.27 11.34
CA MET A 227 -3.96 -9.83 11.07
C MET A 227 -3.53 -9.03 12.30
N TRP A 228 -4.10 -9.32 13.47
CA TRP A 228 -3.83 -8.61 14.71
C TRP A 228 -2.36 -8.70 15.19
N LEU A 229 -1.62 -9.74 14.75
CA LEU A 229 -0.26 -9.97 15.24
C LEU A 229 0.80 -9.21 14.43
N LEU A 230 0.64 -9.10 13.11
CA LEU A 230 1.64 -8.49 12.23
C LEU A 230 1.06 -7.32 11.43
N MET A 231 -0.01 -7.53 10.65
CA MET A 231 -0.47 -6.54 9.68
C MET A 231 -1.03 -5.29 10.36
N GLU A 232 -2.03 -5.40 11.23
CA GLU A 232 -2.64 -4.24 11.89
C GLU A 232 -1.64 -3.40 12.69
N PRO A 233 -0.78 -3.98 13.57
CA PRO A 233 0.21 -3.20 14.30
C PRO A 233 1.23 -2.52 13.38
N ARG A 234 1.69 -3.24 12.36
CA ARG A 234 2.63 -2.71 11.38
C ARG A 234 2.03 -1.57 10.58
N ASP A 235 0.83 -1.76 10.03
CA ASP A 235 0.15 -0.76 9.21
C ASP A 235 -0.19 0.49 10.03
N TYR A 236 -0.55 0.31 11.31
CA TYR A 236 -0.73 1.43 12.24
C TYR A 236 0.55 2.24 12.42
N MET A 237 1.70 1.59 12.62
CA MET A 237 3.00 2.26 12.73
C MET A 237 3.43 2.88 11.39
N THR A 238 3.27 2.16 10.28
CA THR A 238 3.59 2.66 8.93
C THR A 238 2.82 3.93 8.61
N THR A 239 1.55 4.02 9.00
CA THR A 239 0.74 5.21 8.76
C THR A 239 1.34 6.47 9.37
N PHE A 240 1.88 6.41 10.60
CA PHE A 240 2.57 7.56 11.19
C PHE A 240 3.82 7.95 10.40
N MET A 241 4.58 6.96 9.96
CA MET A 241 5.77 7.19 9.15
C MET A 241 5.42 7.82 7.79
N LEU A 242 4.39 7.31 7.11
CA LEU A 242 3.95 7.83 5.81
C LEU A 242 3.30 9.22 5.93
N LEU A 243 2.48 9.45 6.95
CA LEU A 243 1.93 10.78 7.23
C LEU A 243 3.05 11.77 7.58
N GLY A 244 4.05 11.35 8.35
CA GLY A 244 5.24 12.15 8.62
C GLY A 244 6.01 12.50 7.33
N MET A 245 6.17 11.56 6.42
CA MET A 245 6.77 11.78 5.10
C MET A 245 5.94 12.78 4.27
N ILE A 246 4.62 12.60 4.20
CA ILE A 246 3.72 13.49 3.45
C ILE A 246 3.74 14.91 4.02
N ILE A 247 3.59 15.03 5.35
CA ILE A 247 3.63 16.33 6.03
C ILE A 247 4.99 17.00 5.83
N GLY A 248 6.08 16.26 6.02
CA GLY A 248 7.43 16.76 5.80
C GLY A 248 7.66 17.23 4.37
N ALA A 249 7.19 16.44 3.37
CA ALA A 249 7.30 16.83 1.98
C ALA A 249 6.46 18.08 1.65
N VAL A 250 5.22 18.18 2.17
CA VAL A 250 4.37 19.38 2.00
C VAL A 250 5.02 20.62 2.63
N VAL A 251 5.51 20.50 3.87
CA VAL A 251 6.22 21.58 4.54
C VAL A 251 7.50 21.95 3.79
N GLY A 252 8.23 20.95 3.29
CA GLY A 252 9.41 21.16 2.45
C GLY A 252 9.10 21.93 1.17
N VAL A 253 8.05 21.55 0.46
CA VAL A 253 7.58 22.27 -0.75
C VAL A 253 7.17 23.71 -0.43
N ILE A 254 6.46 23.93 0.68
CA ILE A 254 6.04 25.28 1.09
C ILE A 254 7.25 26.14 1.49
N ALA A 255 8.25 25.58 2.14
CA ALA A 255 9.43 26.33 2.58
C ALA A 255 10.42 26.60 1.43
N GLU A 256 10.57 25.65 0.52
CA GLU A 256 11.51 25.75 -0.60
C GLU A 256 10.95 26.61 -1.74
N HIS A 257 9.61 26.66 -1.90
CA HIS A 257 8.94 27.23 -3.07
C HIS A 257 9.58 26.80 -4.40
N PRO A 258 9.73 25.47 -4.64
CA PRO A 258 10.46 25.00 -5.80
C PRO A 258 9.75 25.41 -7.10
N THR A 259 10.53 25.85 -8.07
CA THR A 259 10.00 26.16 -9.40
C THR A 259 9.71 24.86 -10.13
N MET A 260 8.54 24.76 -10.76
CA MET A 260 8.17 23.66 -11.65
C MET A 260 8.99 23.72 -12.93
N LYS A 261 9.98 22.83 -13.07
CA LYS A 261 10.89 22.77 -14.20
C LYS A 261 10.42 21.81 -15.30
N LEU A 262 9.37 21.04 -15.07
CA LEU A 262 8.74 20.21 -16.09
C LEU A 262 7.97 21.06 -17.10
N ASN A 263 7.88 20.60 -18.36
CA ASN A 263 6.97 21.18 -19.33
C ASN A 263 5.52 21.09 -18.82
N ALA A 264 4.72 22.13 -19.11
CA ALA A 264 3.30 22.10 -18.76
C ALA A 264 2.55 21.01 -19.54
N PHE A 265 2.85 20.90 -20.83
CA PHE A 265 2.32 19.87 -21.72
C PHE A 265 3.38 19.57 -22.79
N SER A 266 3.71 18.28 -22.97
CA SER A 266 4.73 17.85 -23.92
C SER A 266 4.16 17.34 -25.24
N GLY A 267 2.87 17.02 -25.30
CA GLY A 267 2.18 16.54 -26.49
C GLY A 267 1.30 15.31 -26.25
N PHE A 268 0.51 14.95 -27.25
CA PHE A 268 -0.33 13.74 -27.22
C PHE A 268 0.44 12.47 -27.57
N ASN A 269 1.62 12.59 -28.16
CA ASN A 269 2.54 11.51 -28.45
C ASN A 269 3.96 11.96 -28.06
N VAL A 270 4.59 11.25 -27.15
CA VAL A 270 5.96 11.51 -26.68
C VAL A 270 6.74 10.20 -26.79
N ASP A 271 7.80 10.20 -27.60
CA ASP A 271 8.67 9.04 -27.85
C ASP A 271 7.90 7.75 -28.21
N GLY A 272 6.86 7.88 -29.05
CA GLY A 272 6.01 6.76 -29.47
C GLY A 272 4.94 6.33 -28.47
N SER A 273 4.90 6.93 -27.29
CA SER A 273 3.86 6.69 -26.28
C SER A 273 2.73 7.69 -26.43
N TYR A 274 1.51 7.22 -26.63
CA TYR A 274 0.34 8.07 -26.71
C TYR A 274 -0.16 8.43 -25.30
N LEU A 275 -0.55 9.70 -25.11
CA LEU A 275 -1.10 10.17 -23.85
C LEU A 275 -2.30 9.32 -23.39
N PHE A 276 -3.23 9.03 -24.31
CA PHE A 276 -4.30 8.04 -24.06
C PHE A 276 -3.95 6.73 -24.78
N PRO A 277 -3.95 5.59 -24.08
CA PRO A 277 -4.31 5.38 -22.66
C PRO A 277 -3.13 5.46 -21.66
N THR A 278 -1.89 5.66 -22.12
CA THR A 278 -0.68 5.44 -21.32
C THR A 278 -0.65 6.26 -20.01
N LEU A 279 -0.93 7.57 -20.07
CA LEU A 279 -0.96 8.42 -18.89
C LEU A 279 -1.96 7.89 -17.86
N PHE A 280 -3.17 7.54 -18.28
CA PHE A 280 -4.25 7.10 -17.40
C PHE A 280 -3.94 5.79 -16.72
N VAL A 281 -3.32 4.84 -17.44
CA VAL A 281 -2.91 3.55 -16.89
C VAL A 281 -1.70 3.69 -15.98
N THR A 282 -0.72 4.50 -16.35
CA THR A 282 0.51 4.71 -15.56
C THR A 282 0.22 5.35 -14.20
N ILE A 283 -0.74 6.29 -14.14
CA ILE A 283 -1.12 6.96 -12.89
C ILE A 283 -2.29 6.25 -12.19
N ALA A 284 -2.79 5.14 -12.72
CA ALA A 284 -4.01 4.51 -12.21
C ALA A 284 -3.98 4.32 -10.68
N CYS A 285 -2.86 3.92 -10.09
CA CYS A 285 -2.77 3.69 -8.64
C CYS A 285 -3.10 4.97 -7.83
N GLY A 286 -2.52 6.11 -8.19
CA GLY A 286 -2.77 7.40 -7.51
C GLY A 286 -4.09 8.09 -7.89
N ALA A 287 -4.81 7.60 -8.90
CA ALA A 287 -6.05 8.19 -9.40
C ALA A 287 -7.27 7.26 -9.28
N VAL A 288 -7.17 6.01 -9.74
CA VAL A 288 -8.22 4.99 -9.64
C VAL A 288 -7.60 3.61 -9.78
N SER A 289 -7.57 2.81 -8.71
CA SER A 289 -6.90 1.51 -8.70
C SER A 289 -7.87 0.36 -8.41
N GLY A 290 -7.87 -0.65 -9.28
CA GLY A 290 -8.65 -1.87 -9.06
C GLY A 290 -8.22 -2.66 -7.81
N PHE A 291 -6.93 -2.58 -7.45
CA PHE A 291 -6.39 -3.22 -6.25
C PHE A 291 -7.04 -2.69 -4.96
N HIS A 292 -7.37 -1.40 -4.89
CA HIS A 292 -8.00 -0.79 -3.74
C HIS A 292 -9.35 -1.41 -3.40
N SER A 293 -10.14 -1.76 -4.41
CA SER A 293 -11.42 -2.44 -4.19
C SER A 293 -11.25 -3.84 -3.59
N LEU A 294 -10.16 -4.53 -3.91
CA LEU A 294 -9.80 -5.82 -3.31
C LEU A 294 -9.38 -5.67 -1.85
N VAL A 295 -8.61 -4.63 -1.51
CA VAL A 295 -8.27 -4.31 -0.11
C VAL A 295 -9.52 -3.93 0.67
N SER A 296 -10.33 -3.01 0.14
CA SER A 296 -11.56 -2.53 0.79
C SER A 296 -12.53 -3.67 1.09
N SER A 297 -12.75 -4.60 0.14
CA SER A 297 -13.68 -5.72 0.30
C SER A 297 -13.05 -6.97 0.93
N GLY A 298 -11.74 -7.14 0.80
CA GLY A 298 -11.04 -8.33 1.29
C GLY A 298 -10.65 -8.26 2.77
N THR A 299 -10.38 -7.06 3.27
CA THR A 299 -9.83 -6.85 4.62
C THR A 299 -10.57 -5.76 5.41
N SER A 300 -10.62 -4.53 4.91
CA SER A 300 -11.19 -3.39 5.67
C SER A 300 -12.67 -3.55 6.01
N SER A 301 -13.46 -4.16 5.14
CA SER A 301 -14.88 -4.46 5.38
C SER A 301 -15.11 -5.44 6.52
N LYS A 302 -14.11 -6.30 6.80
CA LYS A 302 -14.16 -7.32 7.85
C LYS A 302 -13.70 -6.79 9.21
N THR A 303 -13.06 -5.62 9.24
CA THR A 303 -12.50 -5.05 10.47
C THR A 303 -13.19 -3.77 10.91
N ILE A 304 -13.98 -3.12 10.04
CA ILE A 304 -14.67 -1.88 10.37
C ILE A 304 -15.79 -2.09 11.39
N SER A 305 -15.72 -1.35 12.50
CA SER A 305 -16.65 -1.49 13.63
C SER A 305 -17.93 -0.69 13.48
N ASN A 306 -17.97 0.35 12.64
CA ASN A 306 -19.15 1.19 12.47
C ASN A 306 -19.25 1.72 11.05
N GLU A 307 -20.46 1.70 10.47
CA GLU A 307 -20.69 2.18 9.11
C GLU A 307 -20.37 3.67 8.93
N LYS A 308 -20.53 4.51 9.98
CA LYS A 308 -20.18 5.94 9.93
C LYS A 308 -18.70 6.22 9.64
N ASP A 309 -17.83 5.22 9.85
CA ASP A 309 -16.40 5.35 9.66
C ASP A 309 -15.96 5.01 8.22
N MET A 310 -16.83 4.34 7.44
CA MET A 310 -16.57 3.97 6.05
C MET A 310 -16.16 5.14 5.14
N PRO A 311 -16.76 6.35 5.21
CA PRO A 311 -16.33 7.48 4.38
C PRO A 311 -14.91 7.92 4.65
N MET A 312 -14.45 7.86 5.91
CA MET A 312 -13.07 8.18 6.23
C MET A 312 -12.12 7.08 5.76
N VAL A 313 -12.49 5.83 5.94
CA VAL A 313 -11.65 4.68 5.60
C VAL A 313 -11.55 4.50 4.08
N GLY A 314 -12.66 4.43 3.35
CA GLY A 314 -12.66 4.25 1.89
C GLY A 314 -12.31 5.55 1.16
N TYR A 315 -13.19 6.55 1.23
CA TYR A 315 -13.01 7.80 0.50
C TYR A 315 -11.79 8.60 0.99
N GLY A 316 -11.63 8.72 2.32
CA GLY A 316 -10.56 9.55 2.91
C GLY A 316 -9.16 9.00 2.65
N ALA A 317 -8.96 7.69 2.73
CA ALA A 317 -7.65 7.07 2.47
C ALA A 317 -7.18 7.32 1.03
N MET A 318 -8.09 7.17 0.04
CA MET A 318 -7.77 7.44 -1.36
C MET A 318 -7.43 8.91 -1.62
N VAL A 319 -8.10 9.86 -0.96
CA VAL A 319 -7.77 11.28 -1.08
C VAL A 319 -6.36 11.57 -0.57
N VAL A 320 -5.95 10.95 0.55
CA VAL A 320 -4.58 11.09 1.08
C VAL A 320 -3.55 10.44 0.14
N GLU A 321 -3.89 9.33 -0.48
CA GLU A 321 -3.04 8.70 -1.49
C GLU A 321 -2.88 9.57 -2.73
N SER A 322 -3.96 10.16 -3.24
CA SER A 322 -3.89 11.11 -4.38
C SER A 322 -3.03 12.34 -4.05
N LEU A 323 -3.05 12.81 -2.81
CA LEU A 323 -2.15 13.88 -2.34
C LEU A 323 -0.68 13.43 -2.43
N LEU A 324 -0.37 12.18 -2.07
CA LEU A 324 0.97 11.63 -2.25
C LEU A 324 1.39 11.65 -3.73
N GLY A 325 0.48 11.31 -4.65
CA GLY A 325 0.72 11.41 -6.09
C GLY A 325 1.02 12.85 -6.55
N VAL A 326 0.29 13.83 -6.03
CA VAL A 326 0.55 15.25 -6.31
C VAL A 326 1.92 15.67 -5.76
N ILE A 327 2.28 15.24 -4.55
CA ILE A 327 3.62 15.51 -3.98
C ILE A 327 4.71 14.90 -4.87
N ALA A 328 4.54 13.66 -5.34
CA ALA A 328 5.50 13.02 -6.23
C ALA A 328 5.68 13.79 -7.55
N LEU A 329 4.60 14.34 -8.10
CA LEU A 329 4.64 15.21 -9.28
C LEU A 329 5.40 16.53 -8.98
N VAL A 330 5.14 17.17 -7.84
CA VAL A 330 5.85 18.40 -7.45
C VAL A 330 7.33 18.13 -7.25
N VAL A 331 7.68 17.01 -6.60
CA VAL A 331 9.07 16.61 -6.36
C VAL A 331 9.81 16.40 -7.69
N VAL A 332 9.26 15.60 -8.60
CA VAL A 332 9.91 15.40 -9.92
C VAL A 332 9.99 16.70 -10.70
N GLY A 333 8.97 17.57 -10.59
CA GLY A 333 8.97 18.88 -11.20
C GLY A 333 10.06 19.82 -10.68
N ALA A 334 10.36 19.76 -9.39
CA ALA A 334 11.43 20.54 -8.74
C ALA A 334 12.84 20.12 -9.21
N VAL A 335 13.05 18.80 -9.38
CA VAL A 335 14.36 18.23 -9.75
C VAL A 335 14.52 17.99 -11.27
N ALA A 336 13.50 18.32 -12.05
CA ALA A 336 13.52 18.14 -13.51
C ALA A 336 14.66 18.92 -14.18
N VAL A 337 15.19 18.38 -15.27
CA VAL A 337 16.26 18.96 -16.10
C VAL A 337 15.75 19.12 -17.52
N ASN A 338 15.91 20.31 -18.09
CA ASN A 338 15.49 20.63 -19.45
C ASN A 338 14.02 20.24 -19.77
N GLY A 339 13.11 20.42 -18.83
CA GLY A 339 11.69 20.13 -19.04
C GLY A 339 11.28 18.66 -18.87
N THR A 340 12.22 17.76 -18.57
CA THR A 340 12.01 16.32 -18.43
C THR A 340 12.45 15.80 -17.07
N LYS A 341 11.95 14.61 -16.68
CA LYS A 341 12.37 13.95 -15.43
C LYS A 341 13.88 13.61 -15.47
N PRO A 342 14.59 13.66 -14.33
CA PRO A 342 15.98 13.22 -14.28
C PRO A 342 16.10 11.70 -14.50
N GLU A 343 17.30 11.25 -14.83
CA GLU A 343 17.61 9.82 -14.88
C GLU A 343 17.56 9.17 -13.50
N GLY A 344 17.16 7.92 -13.46
CA GLY A 344 17.05 7.13 -12.24
C GLY A 344 15.70 6.44 -12.07
N THR A 345 15.61 5.62 -11.02
CA THR A 345 14.34 4.98 -10.66
C THR A 345 13.39 6.02 -10.02
N PRO A 346 12.07 5.90 -10.19
CA PRO A 346 11.12 6.82 -9.56
C PRO A 346 11.33 6.95 -8.04
N PHE A 347 11.67 5.85 -7.36
CA PHE A 347 11.94 5.89 -5.93
C PHE A 347 13.19 6.68 -5.58
N SER A 348 14.28 6.54 -6.34
CA SER A 348 15.50 7.33 -6.11
C SER A 348 15.27 8.81 -6.38
N ILE A 349 14.53 9.16 -7.44
CA ILE A 349 14.18 10.54 -7.77
C ILE A 349 13.34 11.16 -6.64
N PHE A 350 12.31 10.45 -6.17
CA PHE A 350 11.45 10.92 -5.09
C PHE A 350 12.22 11.08 -3.76
N SER A 351 12.97 10.05 -3.38
CA SER A 351 13.74 10.07 -2.12
C SER A 351 14.78 11.17 -2.09
N ALA A 352 15.55 11.35 -3.18
CA ALA A 352 16.55 12.40 -3.30
C ALA A 352 15.92 13.80 -3.31
N GLY A 353 14.82 13.97 -4.03
CA GLY A 353 14.12 15.26 -4.11
C GLY A 353 13.57 15.71 -2.76
N VAL A 354 12.87 14.82 -2.04
CA VAL A 354 12.34 15.16 -0.70
C VAL A 354 13.46 15.31 0.32
N ALA A 355 14.53 14.49 0.25
CA ALA A 355 15.68 14.65 1.12
C ALA A 355 16.36 16.02 0.95
N GLY A 356 16.42 16.54 -0.29
CA GLY A 356 16.89 17.90 -0.57
C GLY A 356 16.03 18.99 0.10
N PHE A 357 14.72 18.79 0.19
CA PHE A 357 13.86 19.73 0.94
C PHE A 357 14.13 19.69 2.45
N PHE A 358 14.43 18.53 3.01
CA PHE A 358 14.73 18.38 4.43
C PHE A 358 16.07 19.00 4.85
N GLU A 359 17.03 19.12 3.93
CA GLU A 359 18.31 19.77 4.18
C GLU A 359 18.15 21.22 4.63
N LYS A 360 17.12 21.93 4.09
CA LYS A 360 16.79 23.30 4.50
C LYS A 360 16.35 23.45 5.95
N PHE A 361 15.84 22.36 6.53
CA PHE A 361 15.50 22.32 7.96
C PHE A 361 16.67 21.90 8.85
N GLY A 362 17.89 21.82 8.31
CA GLY A 362 19.09 21.40 9.04
C GLY A 362 19.19 19.89 9.28
N ILE A 363 18.36 19.08 8.59
CA ILE A 363 18.45 17.63 8.66
C ILE A 363 19.58 17.17 7.72
N PRO A 364 20.59 16.42 8.21
CA PRO A 364 21.67 15.93 7.35
C PRO A 364 21.12 15.09 6.18
N VAL A 365 21.59 15.38 4.96
CA VAL A 365 21.10 14.72 3.72
C VAL A 365 21.13 13.19 3.83
N GLN A 366 22.15 12.62 4.45
CA GLN A 366 22.28 11.18 4.64
C GLN A 366 21.14 10.62 5.50
N VAL A 367 20.77 11.28 6.59
CA VAL A 367 19.66 10.87 7.49
C VAL A 367 18.34 10.99 6.75
N ALA A 368 18.13 12.11 6.04
CA ALA A 368 16.94 12.33 5.23
C ALA A 368 16.80 11.29 4.12
N THR A 369 17.89 10.95 3.43
CA THR A 369 17.88 9.91 2.37
C THR A 369 17.54 8.53 2.94
N VAL A 370 18.12 8.13 4.08
CA VAL A 370 17.79 6.85 4.74
C VAL A 370 16.33 6.83 5.13
N PHE A 371 15.81 7.91 5.73
CA PHE A 371 14.41 8.03 6.11
C PHE A 371 13.48 7.91 4.88
N MET A 372 13.76 8.61 3.81
CA MET A 372 12.97 8.58 2.60
C MET A 372 13.01 7.22 1.90
N THR A 373 14.20 6.60 1.80
CA THR A 373 14.35 5.24 1.24
C THR A 373 13.56 4.23 2.06
N MET A 374 13.60 4.33 3.39
CA MET A 374 12.76 3.52 4.29
C MET A 374 11.26 3.74 4.02
N CYS A 375 10.82 4.99 3.90
CA CYS A 375 9.40 5.30 3.65
C CYS A 375 8.90 4.70 2.33
N VAL A 376 9.63 4.87 1.23
CA VAL A 376 9.22 4.31 -0.08
C VAL A 376 9.29 2.78 -0.10
N SER A 377 10.26 2.18 0.60
CA SER A 377 10.33 0.73 0.76
C SER A 377 9.16 0.20 1.59
N ALA A 378 8.74 0.92 2.62
CA ALA A 378 7.59 0.56 3.44
C ALA A 378 6.28 0.66 2.65
N LEU A 379 6.12 1.66 1.78
CA LEU A 379 4.97 1.74 0.85
C LEU A 379 4.83 0.44 0.03
N ALA A 380 5.93 -0.02 -0.56
CA ALA A 380 5.92 -1.23 -1.36
C ALA A 380 5.71 -2.50 -0.52
N LEU A 381 6.36 -2.61 0.65
CA LEU A 381 6.23 -3.77 1.55
C LEU A 381 4.82 -3.93 2.12
N THR A 382 4.17 -2.85 2.56
CA THR A 382 2.81 -2.92 3.09
C THR A 382 1.80 -3.35 2.04
N SER A 383 1.97 -2.87 0.81
CA SER A 383 1.14 -3.34 -0.31
C SER A 383 1.43 -4.80 -0.66
N LEU A 384 2.69 -5.23 -0.63
CA LEU A 384 3.07 -6.63 -0.87
C LEU A 384 2.40 -7.61 0.09
N ASP A 385 2.29 -7.27 1.38
CA ASP A 385 1.63 -8.14 2.35
C ASP A 385 0.16 -8.33 2.04
N SER A 386 -0.52 -7.23 1.70
CA SER A 386 -1.92 -7.27 1.27
C SER A 386 -2.08 -8.05 -0.04
N VAL A 387 -1.17 -7.86 -1.01
CA VAL A 387 -1.13 -8.61 -2.27
C VAL A 387 -0.95 -10.11 -2.02
N ALA A 388 -0.01 -10.51 -1.17
CA ALA A 388 0.23 -11.92 -0.87
C ALA A 388 -0.99 -12.58 -0.21
N ARG A 389 -1.66 -11.87 0.71
CA ARG A 389 -2.90 -12.35 1.35
C ARG A 389 -4.06 -12.43 0.37
N ILE A 390 -4.28 -11.37 -0.42
CA ILE A 390 -5.36 -11.34 -1.43
C ILE A 390 -5.12 -12.41 -2.50
N GLY A 391 -3.88 -12.58 -2.97
CA GLY A 391 -3.52 -13.62 -3.92
C GLY A 391 -3.82 -15.03 -3.38
N ARG A 392 -3.42 -15.31 -2.14
CA ARG A 392 -3.80 -16.55 -1.46
C ARG A 392 -5.32 -16.73 -1.38
N MET A 393 -6.06 -15.71 -0.95
CA MET A 393 -7.51 -15.78 -0.83
C MET A 393 -8.19 -15.97 -2.19
N SER A 394 -7.75 -15.26 -3.22
CA SER A 394 -8.26 -15.41 -4.58
C SER A 394 -8.02 -16.82 -5.11
N PHE A 395 -6.84 -17.41 -4.86
CA PHE A 395 -6.57 -18.79 -5.18
C PHE A 395 -7.49 -19.77 -4.44
N GLN A 396 -7.68 -19.60 -3.15
CA GLN A 396 -8.60 -20.44 -2.37
C GLN A 396 -10.03 -20.34 -2.89
N GLU A 397 -10.51 -19.11 -3.17
CA GLU A 397 -11.88 -18.86 -3.65
C GLU A 397 -12.15 -19.43 -5.05
N LEU A 398 -11.14 -19.63 -5.89
CA LEU A 398 -11.26 -20.35 -7.17
C LEU A 398 -11.79 -21.79 -6.99
N PHE A 399 -11.38 -22.41 -5.89
CA PHE A 399 -11.68 -23.82 -5.61
C PHE A 399 -12.81 -24.03 -4.60
N TYR A 400 -13.40 -22.94 -4.04
CA TYR A 400 -14.62 -23.08 -3.25
C TYR A 400 -15.79 -23.51 -4.14
N GLY A 401 -16.50 -24.56 -3.69
CA GLY A 401 -17.73 -25.05 -4.30
C GLY A 401 -18.97 -24.32 -3.77
N ASP A 402 -20.04 -25.07 -3.54
CA ASP A 402 -21.30 -24.54 -2.96
C ASP A 402 -21.20 -24.23 -1.47
N THR A 403 -20.16 -24.70 -0.81
CA THR A 403 -19.91 -24.51 0.61
C THR A 403 -18.48 -24.05 0.86
N THR A 404 -18.34 -23.12 1.76
CA THR A 404 -17.06 -22.69 2.34
C THR A 404 -16.66 -23.56 3.55
N ASP A 405 -17.55 -24.46 3.98
CA ASP A 405 -17.29 -25.36 5.11
C ASP A 405 -16.28 -26.46 4.69
N THR A 406 -15.06 -26.33 5.16
CA THR A 406 -13.95 -27.24 4.84
C THR A 406 -14.21 -28.68 5.28
N SER A 407 -15.12 -28.91 6.26
CA SER A 407 -15.45 -30.26 6.71
C SER A 407 -16.16 -31.08 5.64
N LYS A 408 -16.95 -30.44 4.80
CA LYS A 408 -17.78 -31.02 3.74
C LYS A 408 -17.10 -31.10 2.36
N MET A 409 -15.86 -30.59 2.24
CA MET A 409 -15.13 -30.56 0.98
C MET A 409 -14.47 -31.89 0.66
N PRO A 410 -14.37 -32.29 -0.63
CA PRO A 410 -13.54 -33.39 -1.09
C PRO A 410 -12.06 -33.19 -0.72
N GLY A 411 -11.31 -34.28 -0.58
CA GLY A 411 -9.90 -34.22 -0.14
C GLY A 411 -9.01 -33.30 -0.98
N TRP A 412 -9.15 -33.33 -2.30
CA TRP A 412 -8.38 -32.46 -3.20
C TRP A 412 -8.71 -30.97 -3.01
N GLN A 413 -9.97 -30.62 -2.75
CA GLN A 413 -10.36 -29.24 -2.45
C GLN A 413 -9.77 -28.77 -1.11
N LYS A 414 -9.75 -29.62 -0.08
CA LYS A 414 -9.13 -29.33 1.22
C LYS A 414 -7.66 -28.97 1.06
N VAL A 415 -6.92 -29.63 0.18
CA VAL A 415 -5.51 -29.33 -0.10
C VAL A 415 -5.39 -27.97 -0.78
N LEU A 416 -6.15 -27.72 -1.86
CA LEU A 416 -6.07 -26.47 -2.63
C LEU A 416 -6.57 -25.26 -1.84
N THR A 417 -7.53 -25.45 -0.94
CA THR A 417 -8.04 -24.37 -0.07
C THR A 417 -7.25 -24.22 1.23
N ASN A 418 -6.26 -25.09 1.48
CA ASN A 418 -5.38 -24.94 2.64
C ASN A 418 -4.55 -23.66 2.54
N LYS A 419 -4.55 -22.85 3.61
CA LYS A 419 -3.88 -21.53 3.60
C LYS A 419 -2.38 -21.63 3.34
N TYR A 420 -1.71 -22.66 3.84
CA TYR A 420 -0.26 -22.83 3.64
C TYR A 420 0.04 -23.23 2.19
N PHE A 421 -0.71 -24.20 1.66
CA PHE A 421 -0.56 -24.65 0.27
C PHE A 421 -0.86 -23.51 -0.72
N ALA A 422 -1.99 -22.81 -0.56
CA ALA A 422 -2.37 -21.68 -1.40
C ALA A 422 -1.33 -20.56 -1.37
N THR A 423 -0.72 -20.27 -0.18
CA THR A 423 0.36 -19.28 -0.05
C THR A 423 1.60 -19.74 -0.81
N ILE A 424 2.05 -20.99 -0.63
CA ILE A 424 3.25 -21.50 -1.30
C ILE A 424 3.09 -21.44 -2.83
N ILE A 425 1.94 -21.90 -3.35
CA ILE A 425 1.66 -21.84 -4.78
C ILE A 425 1.66 -20.40 -5.30
N THR A 426 0.99 -19.49 -4.59
CA THR A 426 0.95 -18.07 -4.99
C THR A 426 2.34 -17.45 -5.00
N LEU A 427 3.15 -17.68 -3.96
CA LEU A 427 4.52 -17.16 -3.89
C LEU A 427 5.43 -17.80 -4.95
N PHE A 428 5.30 -19.08 -5.21
CA PHE A 428 6.08 -19.77 -6.24
C PHE A 428 5.85 -19.18 -7.63
N PHE A 429 4.60 -19.00 -8.04
CA PHE A 429 4.29 -18.36 -9.31
C PHE A 429 4.60 -16.86 -9.34
N GLY A 430 4.53 -16.16 -8.21
CA GLY A 430 4.95 -14.76 -8.12
C GLY A 430 6.47 -14.57 -8.15
N TYR A 431 7.25 -15.63 -7.90
CA TYR A 431 8.72 -15.60 -8.04
C TYR A 431 9.17 -15.87 -9.48
N LEU A 432 8.48 -16.75 -10.24
CA LEU A 432 8.77 -17.05 -11.66
C LEU A 432 8.54 -15.87 -12.57
#